data_4ed9800aab6cb15089e301e5c9322350
#
_entry.id   4ed9800aab6cb15089e301e5c9322350
#
_cell.length_a   1.000
_cell.length_b   1.000
_cell.length_c   1.000
_cell.angle_alpha   90.00
_cell.angle_beta   90.00
_cell.angle_gamma   90.00
#
_symmetry.space_group_name_H-M   'P 1'
#
loop_
_entity.id
_entity.type
_entity.pdbx_description
1 polymer ?
#
loop_
_entity_poly.entity_id
_entity_poly.type
_entity_poly.pdbx_seq_one_letter_code
_entity_poly.pdbx_strand_id
1 'polypeptide(L)'
;MSHAKNTEKNAEDTEKNTGAVAPAIPWASASAASAEAAAATGSAQAAEPAEPTPAAKPKDRPEEPGHSDASERILSLRERFFRGGDIWAHLVFILVAAYALNYVTHAAADDIYVYRLGAVSLADGPDGLQLYSFRTRGLPFTYPPFAALLFYPLAFLTEPQSMMLITVIIGVLSYVCAYALYSYARSRAWRLPLQKYLSSWGMVSLMAALIWACGPWRLTTHFGQINAIILALILADFMRPATRVPRGVLLGIAAGIKLTPLAFGLLLLMRKDWKGLITTALSFAATVGIAYLVVPQESTIYWFQALRDTSRVGWFSYFDNVSIMGTLTHAGLQHHLTATALSTVQVALTLLIVLVTAVLLIPLIRARAVVSQLALTAFMMLQISPISWSHHNTWYPLMLAAVVVEIFPLFYRWASSFIATLGVITASVALAGMYISPYWIVLAFAPHFSSDNILMVPEGSLGLMAGTSPYQFMYVFTVVTFFVYLVHRQQINRAAAREGERVTALGAAY
;
A
#
# COMPACT_ATOMS: atom_id res chain seq x y z
N MET A 1 14.04 15.44 45.18
CA MET A 1 14.52 14.07 44.98
C MET A 1 13.85 13.15 45.98
N SER A 2 12.55 12.94 45.93
CA SER A 2 11.83 11.97 46.77
C SER A 2 10.35 11.81 46.35
N HIS A 3 10.06 11.57 45.10
CA HIS A 3 8.68 11.23 44.62
C HIS A 3 8.64 10.34 43.37
N ALA A 4 9.77 9.77 42.93
CA ALA A 4 9.84 8.98 41.71
C ALA A 4 9.99 7.44 41.93
N LYS A 5 9.85 6.95 43.17
CA LYS A 5 10.07 5.51 43.48
C LYS A 5 8.81 4.67 43.77
N ASN A 6 7.62 5.27 43.78
CA ASN A 6 6.40 4.54 44.19
C ASN A 6 5.47 4.12 43.01
N THR A 7 5.82 4.40 41.79
CA THR A 7 4.98 4.06 40.61
C THR A 7 5.38 2.77 39.89
N GLU A 8 6.60 2.27 40.13
CA GLU A 8 7.06 1.01 39.50
C GLU A 8 6.64 -0.27 40.20
N LYS A 9 6.22 -0.20 41.48
CA LYS A 9 5.91 -1.39 42.27
C LYS A 9 4.50 -1.96 42.03
N ASN A 10 3.61 -1.19 41.40
CA ASN A 10 2.23 -1.64 41.12
C ASN A 10 2.05 -2.26 39.72
N ALA A 11 3.08 -2.28 38.89
CA ALA A 11 3.02 -2.90 37.57
C ALA A 11 3.45 -4.38 37.56
N GLU A 12 4.25 -4.81 38.53
CA GLU A 12 4.76 -6.20 38.60
C GLU A 12 3.79 -7.21 39.22
N ASP A 13 2.83 -6.77 40.00
CA ASP A 13 1.90 -7.70 40.70
C ASP A 13 0.68 -8.11 39.84
N THR A 14 0.47 -7.53 38.68
CA THR A 14 -0.68 -7.87 37.80
C THR A 14 -0.38 -9.01 36.81
N GLU A 15 0.86 -9.44 36.71
CA GLU A 15 1.28 -10.48 35.75
C GLU A 15 1.20 -11.93 36.27
N LYS A 16 0.90 -12.12 37.54
CA LYS A 16 0.98 -13.46 38.16
C LYS A 16 -0.33 -14.23 38.30
N ASN A 17 -1.47 -13.71 37.81
CA ASN A 17 -2.76 -14.39 38.10
C ASN A 17 -3.75 -14.39 36.93
N THR A 18 -3.37 -14.82 35.71
CA THR A 18 -4.34 -15.08 34.66
C THR A 18 -4.15 -16.47 34.04
N GLY A 19 -4.45 -17.46 34.83
CA GLY A 19 -4.90 -18.75 34.34
C GLY A 19 -6.44 -18.75 34.24
N ALA A 20 -7.03 -17.88 33.42
CA ALA A 20 -8.47 -17.80 33.26
C ALA A 20 -8.89 -18.46 31.94
N VAL A 21 -9.73 -19.46 32.07
CA VAL A 21 -10.53 -20.12 31.02
C VAL A 21 -11.36 -19.07 30.28
N ALA A 22 -11.29 -19.05 28.95
CA ALA A 22 -12.08 -18.15 28.11
C ALA A 22 -13.59 -18.37 28.29
N PRO A 23 -14.40 -17.32 28.49
CA PRO A 23 -15.85 -17.44 28.52
C PRO A 23 -16.41 -17.76 27.13
N ALA A 24 -17.33 -18.72 27.07
CA ALA A 24 -18.03 -19.13 25.85
C ALA A 24 -18.94 -17.99 25.33
N ILE A 25 -18.85 -17.71 24.06
CA ILE A 25 -19.61 -16.66 23.38
C ILE A 25 -21.02 -17.18 23.01
N PRO A 26 -22.11 -16.48 23.30
CA PRO A 26 -23.50 -16.97 23.17
C PRO A 26 -24.07 -17.12 21.75
N TRP A 27 -23.32 -16.84 20.68
CA TRP A 27 -23.88 -16.79 19.32
C TRP A 27 -23.40 -17.92 18.38
N ALA A 28 -22.67 -18.90 18.87
CA ALA A 28 -22.14 -20.01 18.07
C ALA A 28 -23.12 -21.16 17.82
N SER A 29 -24.42 -21.01 18.14
CA SER A 29 -25.43 -22.04 17.95
C SER A 29 -26.64 -21.56 17.15
N ALA A 30 -26.47 -21.24 15.88
CA ALA A 30 -27.57 -21.10 14.95
C ALA A 30 -27.05 -21.12 13.49
N SER A 31 -26.68 -22.26 12.94
CA SER A 31 -26.84 -22.56 11.50
C SER A 31 -26.49 -24.02 11.20
N ALA A 32 -27.42 -24.91 11.51
CA ALA A 32 -27.46 -26.25 10.95
C ALA A 32 -28.93 -26.65 10.84
N ALA A 33 -29.65 -26.11 9.90
CA ALA A 33 -30.90 -26.67 9.37
C ALA A 33 -31.37 -25.82 8.20
N SER A 34 -31.16 -26.30 6.98
CA SER A 34 -32.02 -26.06 5.82
C SER A 34 -31.23 -26.34 4.52
N ALA A 35 -31.12 -27.59 4.19
CA ALA A 35 -30.80 -28.02 2.82
C ALA A 35 -31.51 -29.35 2.54
N GLU A 36 -32.80 -29.27 2.34
CA GLU A 36 -33.56 -30.34 1.68
C GLU A 36 -34.83 -29.76 1.07
N ALA A 37 -35.11 -30.15 -0.18
CA ALA A 37 -36.33 -29.92 -0.96
C ALA A 37 -36.20 -28.90 -2.11
N ALA A 38 -35.86 -29.43 -3.29
CA ALA A 38 -36.57 -29.17 -4.54
C ALA A 38 -35.98 -30.03 -5.68
N ALA A 39 -36.46 -31.26 -5.76
CA ALA A 39 -36.44 -32.05 -6.99
C ALA A 39 -37.90 -32.31 -7.35
N ALA A 40 -38.30 -31.93 -8.53
CA ALA A 40 -39.25 -32.61 -9.41
C ALA A 40 -39.93 -31.66 -10.40
N THR A 41 -39.97 -32.18 -11.60
CA THR A 41 -40.94 -32.09 -12.67
C THR A 41 -40.69 -31.11 -13.80
N GLY A 42 -40.54 -31.69 -15.00
CA GLY A 42 -40.55 -31.00 -16.28
C GLY A 42 -40.47 -32.01 -17.44
N SER A 43 -41.60 -32.32 -17.97
CA SER A 43 -41.96 -33.29 -19.00
C SER A 43 -41.22 -33.24 -20.32
N ALA A 44 -41.04 -34.42 -20.88
CA ALA A 44 -40.57 -34.66 -22.24
C ALA A 44 -41.61 -34.29 -23.30
N GLN A 45 -41.16 -33.67 -24.40
CA GLN A 45 -41.91 -33.58 -25.64
C GLN A 45 -41.06 -34.14 -26.79
N ALA A 46 -41.59 -35.18 -27.43
CA ALA A 46 -41.00 -35.85 -28.56
C ALA A 46 -41.11 -35.00 -29.85
N ALA A 47 -40.04 -34.99 -30.65
CA ALA A 47 -40.06 -34.45 -32.01
C ALA A 47 -39.79 -35.57 -33.03
N GLU A 48 -40.55 -35.54 -34.13
CA GLU A 48 -40.60 -36.47 -35.26
C GLU A 48 -39.27 -36.57 -36.05
N PRO A 49 -39.07 -37.63 -36.81
CA PRO A 49 -37.83 -37.89 -37.54
C PRO A 49 -37.80 -37.19 -38.91
N ALA A 50 -36.72 -36.48 -39.20
CA ALA A 50 -36.42 -35.86 -40.49
C ALA A 50 -35.68 -36.84 -41.43
N GLU A 51 -35.97 -36.75 -42.74
CA GLU A 51 -35.50 -37.55 -43.86
C GLU A 51 -33.94 -37.50 -44.05
N PRO A 52 -33.37 -38.53 -44.71
CA PRO A 52 -31.90 -38.64 -44.86
C PRO A 52 -31.35 -37.76 -46.00
N THR A 53 -30.42 -36.93 -45.67
CA THR A 53 -29.59 -36.12 -46.61
C THR A 53 -28.42 -36.96 -47.14
N PRO A 54 -27.96 -36.80 -48.42
CA PRO A 54 -26.99 -37.68 -49.06
C PRO A 54 -25.56 -37.56 -48.47
N ALA A 55 -24.84 -38.69 -48.52
CA ALA A 55 -23.51 -38.94 -47.98
C ALA A 55 -22.47 -37.88 -48.38
N ALA A 56 -21.96 -37.17 -47.42
CA ALA A 56 -20.76 -36.34 -47.53
C ALA A 56 -19.48 -37.21 -47.47
N LYS A 57 -18.53 -36.90 -48.34
CA LYS A 57 -17.17 -37.50 -48.38
C LYS A 57 -16.51 -37.56 -47.02
N PRO A 58 -15.68 -38.57 -46.72
CA PRO A 58 -15.01 -38.70 -45.43
C PRO A 58 -14.09 -37.47 -45.22
N LYS A 59 -14.44 -36.66 -44.23
CA LYS A 59 -13.54 -35.67 -43.67
C LYS A 59 -12.39 -36.41 -42.99
N ASP A 60 -11.17 -35.96 -43.29
CA ASP A 60 -9.96 -36.40 -42.61
C ASP A 60 -10.18 -36.48 -41.11
N ARG A 61 -9.82 -37.62 -40.54
CA ARG A 61 -9.79 -37.80 -39.09
C ARG A 61 -8.90 -36.66 -38.50
N PRO A 62 -9.34 -35.99 -37.44
CA PRO A 62 -8.43 -35.15 -36.68
C PRO A 62 -7.29 -36.06 -36.22
N GLU A 63 -6.06 -35.76 -36.60
CA GLU A 63 -4.88 -36.39 -35.99
C GLU A 63 -5.01 -36.22 -34.48
N GLU A 64 -4.96 -37.32 -33.74
CA GLU A 64 -4.84 -37.28 -32.29
C GLU A 64 -3.64 -36.40 -31.96
N PRO A 65 -3.73 -35.43 -31.02
CA PRO A 65 -2.60 -34.60 -30.65
C PRO A 65 -1.50 -35.55 -30.13
N GLY A 66 -0.49 -35.73 -30.97
CA GLY A 66 0.60 -36.66 -30.73
C GLY A 66 1.31 -36.35 -29.44
N HIS A 67 1.93 -37.33 -28.82
CA HIS A 67 2.76 -37.23 -27.62
C HIS A 67 3.82 -36.09 -27.68
N SER A 68 4.17 -35.58 -28.88
CA SER A 68 5.02 -34.42 -29.11
C SER A 68 4.40 -33.12 -28.60
N ASP A 69 3.10 -32.90 -28.78
CA ASP A 69 2.42 -31.66 -28.41
C ASP A 69 2.29 -31.50 -26.87
N ALA A 70 2.07 -32.61 -26.17
CA ALA A 70 2.06 -32.63 -24.70
C ALA A 70 3.47 -32.40 -24.12
N SER A 71 4.51 -32.99 -24.75
CA SER A 71 5.90 -32.80 -24.35
C SER A 71 6.38 -31.37 -24.62
N GLU A 72 6.01 -30.79 -25.76
CA GLU A 72 6.29 -29.39 -26.07
C GLU A 72 5.54 -28.43 -25.16
N ARG A 73 4.30 -28.73 -24.80
CA ARG A 73 3.53 -27.95 -23.79
C ARG A 73 4.16 -28.05 -22.40
N ILE A 74 4.61 -29.22 -21.98
CA ILE A 74 5.32 -29.41 -20.70
C ILE A 74 6.67 -28.68 -20.70
N LEU A 75 7.44 -28.77 -21.80
CA LEU A 75 8.70 -28.03 -21.95
C LEU A 75 8.47 -26.52 -21.97
N SER A 76 7.43 -26.02 -22.65
CA SER A 76 7.08 -24.61 -22.68
C SER A 76 6.58 -24.12 -21.31
N LEU A 77 5.91 -24.94 -20.54
CA LEU A 77 5.56 -24.66 -19.15
C LEU A 77 6.80 -24.65 -18.27
N ARG A 78 7.69 -25.64 -18.42
CA ARG A 78 8.94 -25.68 -17.67
C ARG A 78 9.82 -24.46 -17.94
N GLU A 79 9.96 -24.03 -19.19
CA GLU A 79 10.68 -22.81 -19.56
C GLU A 79 10.01 -21.52 -19.04
N ARG A 80 8.67 -21.51 -18.89
CA ARG A 80 7.94 -20.41 -18.27
C ARG A 80 8.15 -20.33 -16.76
N PHE A 81 8.31 -21.47 -16.10
CA PHE A 81 8.33 -21.55 -14.64
C PHE A 81 9.75 -21.72 -14.06
N PHE A 82 10.73 -22.22 -14.84
CA PHE A 82 12.06 -22.50 -14.31
C PHE A 82 13.14 -22.13 -15.33
N ARG A 83 13.90 -21.10 -15.02
CA ARG A 83 15.15 -20.75 -15.69
C ARG A 83 16.30 -20.87 -14.71
N GLY A 84 17.55 -21.05 -15.19
CA GLY A 84 18.71 -21.25 -14.33
C GLY A 84 18.93 -20.14 -13.28
N GLY A 85 18.51 -18.91 -13.57
CA GLY A 85 18.58 -17.78 -12.64
C GLY A 85 17.51 -17.80 -11.54
N ASP A 86 16.42 -18.58 -11.69
CA ASP A 86 15.30 -18.57 -10.75
C ASP A 86 15.68 -19.05 -9.37
N ILE A 87 16.60 -20.03 -9.29
CA ILE A 87 17.12 -20.54 -8.01
C ILE A 87 17.71 -19.39 -7.19
N TRP A 88 18.50 -18.53 -7.82
CA TRP A 88 19.11 -17.38 -7.15
C TRP A 88 18.06 -16.36 -6.71
N ALA A 89 17.07 -16.08 -7.55
CA ALA A 89 15.98 -15.16 -7.21
C ALA A 89 15.15 -15.66 -6.01
N HIS A 90 14.83 -16.96 -5.98
CA HIS A 90 14.13 -17.57 -4.85
C HIS A 90 15.01 -17.61 -3.60
N LEU A 91 16.30 -17.93 -3.71
CA LEU A 91 17.23 -17.90 -2.59
C LEU A 91 17.35 -16.49 -1.99
N VAL A 92 17.45 -15.45 -2.81
CA VAL A 92 17.47 -14.06 -2.32
C VAL A 92 16.19 -13.76 -1.54
N PHE A 93 15.02 -14.15 -2.04
CA PHE A 93 13.77 -13.97 -1.31
C PHE A 93 13.74 -14.73 0.02
N ILE A 94 14.19 -15.99 0.02
CA ILE A 94 14.27 -16.83 1.23
C ILE A 94 15.23 -16.21 2.25
N LEU A 95 16.37 -15.68 1.81
CA LEU A 95 17.33 -15.01 2.69
C LEU A 95 16.75 -13.73 3.31
N VAL A 96 16.04 -12.92 2.52
CA VAL A 96 15.33 -11.74 3.04
C VAL A 96 14.24 -12.14 4.03
N ALA A 97 13.46 -13.19 3.74
CA ALA A 97 12.44 -13.71 4.63
C ALA A 97 13.04 -14.26 5.93
N ALA A 98 14.09 -15.06 5.85
CA ALA A 98 14.79 -15.61 7.00
C ALA A 98 15.39 -14.50 7.88
N TYR A 99 16.01 -13.49 7.23
CA TYR A 99 16.51 -12.32 7.95
C TYR A 99 15.37 -11.57 8.67
N ALA A 100 14.26 -11.30 7.97
CA ALA A 100 13.11 -10.60 8.55
C ALA A 100 12.53 -11.39 9.74
N LEU A 101 12.33 -12.69 9.59
CA LEU A 101 11.80 -13.55 10.65
C LEU A 101 12.74 -13.64 11.86
N ASN A 102 14.06 -13.73 11.63
CA ASN A 102 15.05 -13.69 12.71
C ASN A 102 15.09 -12.30 13.38
N TYR A 103 15.06 -11.24 12.58
CA TYR A 103 15.13 -9.87 13.07
C TYR A 103 13.97 -9.52 14.02
N VAL A 104 12.73 -9.92 13.67
CA VAL A 104 11.55 -9.60 14.46
C VAL A 104 11.47 -10.34 15.81
N THR A 105 12.24 -11.41 16.00
CA THR A 105 12.36 -12.07 17.33
C THR A 105 13.08 -11.20 18.35
N HIS A 106 13.77 -10.14 17.92
CA HIS A 106 14.54 -9.22 18.75
C HIS A 106 14.04 -7.76 18.61
N ALA A 107 13.01 -7.52 17.79
CA ALA A 107 12.49 -6.18 17.54
C ALA A 107 11.51 -5.74 18.63
N ALA A 108 11.50 -4.43 18.89
CA ALA A 108 10.46 -3.81 19.71
C ALA A 108 9.17 -3.69 18.88
N ALA A 109 8.31 -4.65 18.93
CA ALA A 109 7.09 -4.80 18.14
C ALA A 109 5.97 -3.82 18.55
N ASP A 110 6.24 -2.52 18.54
CA ASP A 110 5.39 -1.51 19.20
C ASP A 110 3.95 -1.46 18.65
N ASP A 111 3.80 -1.46 17.32
CA ASP A 111 2.46 -1.33 16.73
C ASP A 111 1.64 -2.61 16.81
N ILE A 112 2.24 -3.78 16.55
CA ILE A 112 1.51 -5.04 16.69
C ILE A 112 1.10 -5.28 18.13
N TYR A 113 1.88 -4.77 19.09
CA TYR A 113 1.52 -4.83 20.49
C TYR A 113 0.30 -3.97 20.80
N VAL A 114 0.24 -2.75 20.26
CA VAL A 114 -0.96 -1.89 20.33
C VAL A 114 -2.18 -2.58 19.70
N TYR A 115 -2.02 -3.24 18.55
CA TYR A 115 -3.12 -3.97 17.91
C TYR A 115 -3.60 -5.15 18.75
N ARG A 116 -2.66 -5.91 19.31
CA ARG A 116 -2.97 -7.02 20.18
C ARG A 116 -3.69 -6.57 21.45
N LEU A 117 -3.22 -5.51 22.10
CA LEU A 117 -3.90 -4.97 23.28
C LEU A 117 -5.30 -4.41 22.93
N GLY A 118 -5.44 -3.79 21.76
CA GLY A 118 -6.76 -3.40 21.25
C GLY A 118 -7.69 -4.59 21.05
N ALA A 119 -7.15 -5.73 20.61
CA ALA A 119 -7.92 -6.97 20.51
C ALA A 119 -8.28 -7.56 21.91
N VAL A 120 -7.33 -7.55 22.84
CA VAL A 120 -7.55 -8.00 24.23
C VAL A 120 -8.60 -7.13 24.92
N SER A 121 -8.57 -5.80 24.74
CA SER A 121 -9.58 -4.91 25.32
C SER A 121 -11.01 -5.23 24.87
N LEU A 122 -11.18 -5.74 23.66
CA LEU A 122 -12.49 -6.21 23.18
C LEU A 122 -12.87 -7.59 23.75
N ALA A 123 -11.87 -8.44 24.05
CA ALA A 123 -12.09 -9.76 24.59
C ALA A 123 -12.43 -9.71 26.09
N ASP A 124 -11.83 -8.77 26.84
CA ASP A 124 -12.05 -8.61 28.29
C ASP A 124 -13.42 -8.01 28.61
N GLY A 125 -14.10 -7.42 27.63
CA GLY A 125 -15.43 -6.82 27.80
C GLY A 125 -15.43 -5.46 28.51
N PRO A 126 -16.62 -4.96 28.94
CA PRO A 126 -16.78 -3.60 29.45
C PRO A 126 -16.02 -3.30 30.74
N ASP A 127 -15.79 -4.31 31.58
CA ASP A 127 -15.12 -4.18 32.88
C ASP A 127 -13.59 -4.30 32.75
N GLY A 128 -13.09 -4.62 31.55
CA GLY A 128 -11.67 -4.79 31.28
C GLY A 128 -10.99 -3.51 30.76
N LEU A 129 -9.92 -3.72 30.03
CA LEU A 129 -9.13 -2.66 29.40
C LEU A 129 -9.95 -1.93 28.31
N GLN A 130 -10.19 -0.63 28.46
CA GLN A 130 -10.96 0.13 27.47
C GLN A 130 -10.10 0.53 26.27
N LEU A 131 -10.57 0.27 25.04
CA LEU A 131 -9.85 0.39 23.79
C LEU A 131 -9.16 1.75 23.59
N TYR A 132 -9.81 2.84 23.93
CA TYR A 132 -9.28 4.19 23.72
C TYR A 132 -8.70 4.84 24.97
N SER A 133 -8.68 4.14 26.11
CA SER A 133 -8.13 4.66 27.37
C SER A 133 -6.73 4.18 27.67
N PHE A 134 -6.31 3.04 27.14
CA PHE A 134 -4.97 2.52 27.39
C PHE A 134 -3.89 3.25 26.61
N ARG A 135 -2.69 3.27 27.19
CA ARG A 135 -1.43 3.57 26.50
C ARG A 135 -0.45 2.46 26.82
N THR A 136 0.18 1.93 25.80
CA THR A 136 1.24 0.93 25.95
C THR A 136 2.51 1.43 25.32
N ARG A 137 3.64 1.35 26.02
CA ARG A 137 4.92 1.93 25.58
C ARG A 137 4.77 3.40 25.10
N GLY A 138 3.86 4.15 25.75
CA GLY A 138 3.51 5.52 25.36
C GLY A 138 2.55 5.67 24.19
N LEU A 139 2.21 4.58 23.49
CA LEU A 139 1.37 4.59 22.30
C LEU A 139 -0.09 4.22 22.63
N PRO A 140 -1.08 5.02 22.21
CA PRO A 140 -2.50 4.69 22.33
C PRO A 140 -2.98 3.93 21.08
N PHE A 141 -4.13 3.27 21.19
CA PHE A 141 -4.84 2.74 20.03
C PHE A 141 -5.49 3.89 19.25
N THR A 142 -5.06 4.12 17.99
CA THR A 142 -5.46 5.28 17.18
C THR A 142 -6.36 4.92 15.99
N TYR A 143 -6.63 3.65 15.77
CA TYR A 143 -7.39 3.14 14.63
C TYR A 143 -8.90 3.16 14.88
N PRO A 144 -9.74 3.17 13.79
CA PRO A 144 -11.19 2.98 13.93
C PRO A 144 -11.54 1.68 14.66
N PRO A 145 -12.70 1.60 15.34
CA PRO A 145 -13.12 0.39 16.08
C PRO A 145 -13.22 -0.85 15.18
N PHE A 146 -13.58 -0.68 13.91
CA PHE A 146 -13.59 -1.77 12.94
C PHE A 146 -12.22 -2.45 12.80
N ALA A 147 -11.12 -1.70 12.89
CA ALA A 147 -9.78 -2.28 12.88
C ALA A 147 -9.56 -3.19 14.10
N ALA A 148 -10.02 -2.78 15.29
CA ALA A 148 -9.91 -3.61 16.48
C ALA A 148 -10.68 -4.93 16.34
N LEU A 149 -11.84 -4.92 15.67
CA LEU A 149 -12.58 -6.14 15.35
C LEU A 149 -11.80 -7.06 14.41
N LEU A 150 -11.10 -6.50 13.43
CA LEU A 150 -10.23 -7.29 12.54
C LEU A 150 -9.00 -7.84 13.26
N PHE A 151 -8.50 -7.12 14.27
CA PHE A 151 -7.38 -7.56 15.10
C PHE A 151 -7.80 -8.55 16.18
N TYR A 152 -9.10 -8.76 16.42
CA TYR A 152 -9.61 -9.63 17.48
C TYR A 152 -8.93 -11.00 17.58
N PRO A 153 -8.58 -11.70 16.47
CA PRO A 153 -7.83 -12.96 16.55
C PRO A 153 -6.48 -12.85 17.26
N LEU A 154 -5.86 -11.65 17.32
CA LEU A 154 -4.58 -11.45 18.01
C LEU A 154 -4.71 -11.55 19.53
N ALA A 155 -5.90 -11.41 20.10
CA ALA A 155 -6.13 -11.60 21.52
C ALA A 155 -5.76 -13.03 22.00
N PHE A 156 -5.88 -14.01 21.10
CA PHE A 156 -5.57 -15.41 21.39
C PHE A 156 -4.11 -15.80 21.12
N LEU A 157 -3.29 -14.86 20.66
CA LEU A 157 -1.89 -15.06 20.35
C LEU A 157 -1.01 -14.34 21.38
N THR A 158 0.18 -14.87 21.62
CA THR A 158 1.22 -14.14 22.35
C THR A 158 1.79 -13.01 21.46
N GLU A 159 2.51 -12.06 22.05
CA GLU A 159 3.18 -10.98 21.31
C GLU A 159 4.13 -11.54 20.22
N PRO A 160 5.05 -12.49 20.50
CA PRO A 160 5.90 -13.09 19.47
C PRO A 160 5.11 -13.80 18.37
N GLN A 161 4.02 -14.50 18.69
CA GLN A 161 3.17 -15.15 17.69
C GLN A 161 2.47 -14.14 16.80
N SER A 162 1.97 -13.04 17.36
CA SER A 162 1.34 -11.95 16.61
C SER A 162 2.36 -11.28 15.67
N MET A 163 3.58 -11.06 16.17
CA MET A 163 4.67 -10.50 15.35
C MET A 163 5.10 -11.43 14.22
N MET A 164 5.22 -12.73 14.49
CA MET A 164 5.52 -13.73 13.47
C MET A 164 4.42 -13.77 12.40
N LEU A 165 3.15 -13.79 12.82
CA LEU A 165 2.00 -13.80 11.91
C LEU A 165 2.01 -12.59 10.96
N ILE A 166 2.14 -11.38 11.51
CA ILE A 166 2.13 -10.17 10.66
C ILE A 166 3.35 -10.12 9.73
N THR A 167 4.51 -10.60 10.18
CA THR A 167 5.72 -10.68 9.35
C THR A 167 5.54 -11.61 8.17
N VAL A 168 4.94 -12.78 8.37
CA VAL A 168 4.59 -13.71 7.28
C VAL A 168 3.59 -13.06 6.33
N ILE A 169 2.56 -12.38 6.85
CA ILE A 169 1.58 -11.65 6.03
C ILE A 169 2.29 -10.58 5.18
N ILE A 170 3.18 -9.78 5.75
CA ILE A 170 3.94 -8.76 5.02
C ILE A 170 4.79 -9.39 3.92
N GLY A 171 5.45 -10.53 4.19
CA GLY A 171 6.20 -11.28 3.20
C GLY A 171 5.34 -11.76 2.03
N VAL A 172 4.17 -12.33 2.31
CA VAL A 172 3.19 -12.72 1.26
C VAL A 172 2.72 -11.49 0.47
N LEU A 173 2.45 -10.38 1.15
CA LEU A 173 1.99 -9.16 0.49
C LEU A 173 3.09 -8.49 -0.35
N SER A 174 4.36 -8.65 -0.02
CA SER A 174 5.46 -8.24 -0.90
C SER A 174 5.42 -9.00 -2.24
N TYR A 175 5.08 -10.29 -2.20
CA TYR A 175 4.86 -11.11 -3.39
C TYR A 175 3.63 -10.66 -4.20
N VAL A 176 2.52 -10.38 -3.53
CA VAL A 176 1.29 -9.85 -4.17
C VAL A 176 1.57 -8.52 -4.87
N CYS A 177 2.28 -7.61 -4.19
CA CYS A 177 2.69 -6.33 -4.76
C CYS A 177 3.60 -6.53 -5.98
N ALA A 178 4.63 -7.37 -5.86
CA ALA A 178 5.55 -7.69 -6.95
C ALA A 178 4.83 -8.30 -8.15
N TYR A 179 3.92 -9.23 -7.92
CA TYR A 179 3.11 -9.86 -8.97
C TYR A 179 2.21 -8.85 -9.68
N ALA A 180 1.54 -7.96 -8.94
CA ALA A 180 0.68 -6.93 -9.51
C ALA A 180 1.49 -5.98 -10.40
N LEU A 181 2.65 -5.51 -9.94
CA LEU A 181 3.53 -4.61 -10.68
C LEU A 181 4.16 -5.31 -11.90
N TYR A 182 4.62 -6.55 -11.74
CA TYR A 182 5.17 -7.35 -12.84
C TYR A 182 4.12 -7.60 -13.92
N SER A 183 2.92 -8.04 -13.53
CA SER A 183 1.81 -8.30 -14.46
C SER A 183 1.40 -7.03 -15.20
N TYR A 184 1.38 -5.89 -14.51
CA TYR A 184 1.13 -4.59 -15.11
C TYR A 184 2.21 -4.22 -16.14
N ALA A 185 3.49 -4.35 -15.78
CA ALA A 185 4.59 -4.07 -16.69
C ALA A 185 4.53 -4.95 -17.95
N ARG A 186 4.19 -6.23 -17.79
CA ARG A 186 3.98 -7.17 -18.91
C ARG A 186 2.81 -6.75 -19.80
N SER A 187 1.71 -6.30 -19.23
CA SER A 187 0.56 -5.81 -20.01
C SER A 187 0.87 -4.58 -20.85
N ARG A 188 1.93 -3.83 -20.47
CA ARG A 188 2.46 -2.68 -21.21
C ARG A 188 3.56 -3.05 -22.20
N ALA A 189 3.73 -4.34 -22.50
CA ALA A 189 4.80 -4.89 -23.35
C ALA A 189 6.21 -4.48 -22.91
N TRP A 190 6.38 -4.11 -21.64
CA TRP A 190 7.67 -3.73 -21.09
C TRP A 190 8.54 -4.96 -20.87
N ARG A 191 9.75 -4.95 -21.43
CA ARG A 191 10.71 -6.06 -21.32
C ARG A 191 11.76 -5.69 -20.30
N LEU A 192 11.77 -6.42 -19.17
CA LEU A 192 12.81 -6.30 -18.16
C LEU A 192 14.11 -6.95 -18.68
N PRO A 193 15.27 -6.30 -18.51
CA PRO A 193 16.55 -6.86 -18.99
C PRO A 193 16.84 -8.27 -18.46
N LEU A 194 16.42 -8.57 -17.25
CA LEU A 194 16.63 -9.87 -16.59
C LEU A 194 15.70 -10.99 -17.09
N GLN A 195 14.69 -10.70 -17.94
CA GLN A 195 13.79 -11.74 -18.47
C GLN A 195 14.45 -12.81 -19.31
N LYS A 196 15.66 -12.56 -19.82
CA LYS A 196 16.44 -13.61 -20.49
C LYS A 196 17.01 -14.65 -19.52
N TYR A 197 17.19 -14.30 -18.24
CA TYR A 197 17.77 -15.17 -17.23
C TYR A 197 16.76 -15.71 -16.22
N LEU A 198 15.66 -14.97 -16.01
CA LEU A 198 14.62 -15.28 -15.02
C LEU A 198 13.29 -15.60 -15.71
N SER A 199 12.59 -16.60 -15.20
CA SER A 199 11.18 -16.83 -15.51
C SER A 199 10.30 -15.71 -14.91
N SER A 200 8.99 -15.75 -15.19
CA SER A 200 8.05 -14.83 -14.57
C SER A 200 8.05 -14.95 -13.05
N TRP A 201 8.16 -16.16 -12.52
CA TRP A 201 8.17 -16.40 -11.06
C TRP A 201 9.51 -16.00 -10.43
N GLY A 202 10.63 -16.28 -11.07
CA GLY A 202 11.93 -15.79 -10.63
C GLY A 202 11.98 -14.27 -10.57
N MET A 203 11.39 -13.60 -11.58
CA MET A 203 11.30 -12.13 -11.60
C MET A 203 10.42 -11.61 -10.45
N VAL A 204 9.26 -12.22 -10.22
CA VAL A 204 8.37 -11.84 -9.10
C VAL A 204 9.06 -12.05 -7.76
N SER A 205 9.79 -13.16 -7.57
CA SER A 205 10.53 -13.43 -6.35
C SER A 205 11.62 -12.40 -6.08
N LEU A 206 12.40 -12.05 -7.11
CA LEU A 206 13.42 -11.01 -6.97
C LEU A 206 12.80 -9.66 -6.65
N MET A 207 11.73 -9.27 -7.34
CA MET A 207 11.00 -8.04 -7.05
C MET A 207 10.42 -8.04 -5.64
N ALA A 208 9.84 -9.15 -5.18
CA ALA A 208 9.31 -9.28 -3.82
C ALA A 208 10.41 -9.12 -2.77
N ALA A 209 11.58 -9.72 -2.98
CA ALA A 209 12.74 -9.56 -2.12
C ALA A 209 13.19 -8.09 -2.05
N LEU A 210 13.29 -7.41 -3.20
CA LEU A 210 13.68 -6.00 -3.27
C LEU A 210 12.64 -5.09 -2.60
N ILE A 211 11.34 -5.37 -2.78
CA ILE A 211 10.26 -4.65 -2.11
C ILE A 211 10.37 -4.84 -0.59
N TRP A 212 10.50 -6.06 -0.11
CA TRP A 212 10.56 -6.34 1.33
C TRP A 212 11.83 -5.77 1.98
N ALA A 213 12.95 -5.78 1.26
CA ALA A 213 14.22 -5.21 1.70
C ALA A 213 14.24 -3.67 1.71
N CYS A 214 13.32 -2.95 1.04
CA CYS A 214 13.33 -1.49 1.05
C CYS A 214 12.98 -0.92 2.44
N GLY A 215 13.49 0.29 2.74
CA GLY A 215 13.39 0.91 4.06
C GLY A 215 11.98 0.91 4.65
N PRO A 216 10.95 1.48 3.96
CA PRO A 216 9.59 1.52 4.47
C PRO A 216 8.99 0.14 4.76
N TRP A 217 9.29 -0.88 3.95
CA TRP A 217 8.80 -2.25 4.18
C TRP A 217 9.53 -2.94 5.33
N ARG A 218 10.84 -2.72 5.48
CA ARG A 218 11.60 -3.21 6.64
C ARG A 218 11.05 -2.61 7.94
N LEU A 219 10.82 -1.29 7.97
CA LEU A 219 10.26 -0.61 9.14
C LEU A 219 8.81 -1.03 9.40
N THR A 220 7.99 -1.24 8.35
CA THR A 220 6.66 -1.85 8.48
C THR A 220 6.74 -3.22 9.14
N THR A 221 7.76 -4.03 8.77
CA THR A 221 8.00 -5.34 9.40
C THR A 221 8.49 -5.18 10.84
N HIS A 222 9.42 -4.25 11.09
CA HIS A 222 9.98 -3.99 12.42
C HIS A 222 8.91 -3.66 13.46
N PHE A 223 7.96 -2.81 13.11
CA PHE A 223 6.87 -2.42 14.01
C PHE A 223 5.66 -3.37 13.97
N GLY A 224 5.60 -4.30 13.02
CA GLY A 224 4.42 -5.15 12.80
C GLY A 224 3.22 -4.37 12.25
N GLN A 225 3.47 -3.39 11.37
CA GLN A 225 2.47 -2.44 10.87
C GLN A 225 1.55 -3.00 9.77
N ILE A 226 0.30 -2.52 9.78
CA ILE A 226 -0.76 -2.92 8.84
C ILE A 226 -0.62 -2.30 7.43
N ASN A 227 0.35 -1.42 7.19
CA ASN A 227 0.44 -0.62 5.96
C ASN A 227 0.50 -1.46 4.68
N ALA A 228 1.17 -2.63 4.71
CA ALA A 228 1.21 -3.56 3.58
C ALA A 228 -0.18 -4.12 3.22
N ILE A 229 -1.03 -4.36 4.22
CA ILE A 229 -2.42 -4.82 4.02
C ILE A 229 -3.24 -3.71 3.36
N ILE A 230 -3.12 -2.46 3.84
CA ILE A 230 -3.78 -1.29 3.26
C ILE A 230 -3.38 -1.12 1.78
N LEU A 231 -2.08 -1.19 1.49
CA LEU A 231 -1.57 -1.13 0.13
C LEU A 231 -2.17 -2.23 -0.75
N ALA A 232 -2.15 -3.49 -0.28
CA ALA A 232 -2.67 -4.63 -1.03
C ALA A 232 -4.17 -4.51 -1.34
N LEU A 233 -4.98 -4.04 -0.39
CA LEU A 233 -6.41 -3.78 -0.60
C LEU A 233 -6.62 -2.74 -1.70
N ILE A 234 -5.87 -1.66 -1.70
CA ILE A 234 -6.00 -0.60 -2.70
C ILE A 234 -5.49 -1.08 -4.08
N LEU A 235 -4.35 -1.79 -4.14
CA LEU A 235 -3.89 -2.40 -5.39
C LEU A 235 -4.92 -3.37 -5.95
N ALA A 236 -5.47 -4.24 -5.11
CA ALA A 236 -6.51 -5.17 -5.52
C ALA A 236 -7.77 -4.45 -6.01
N ASP A 237 -8.13 -3.31 -5.45
CA ASP A 237 -9.30 -2.55 -5.91
C ASP A 237 -9.09 -1.87 -7.27
N PHE A 238 -7.90 -1.33 -7.52
CA PHE A 238 -7.63 -0.52 -8.72
C PHE A 238 -6.96 -1.29 -9.87
N MET A 239 -6.20 -2.35 -9.58
CA MET A 239 -5.38 -3.08 -10.58
C MET A 239 -5.94 -4.46 -10.95
N ARG A 240 -6.90 -4.99 -10.20
CA ARG A 240 -7.52 -6.29 -10.52
C ARG A 240 -8.29 -6.22 -11.84
N PRO A 241 -8.41 -7.34 -12.57
CA PRO A 241 -9.34 -7.46 -13.69
C PRO A 241 -10.79 -7.25 -13.22
N ALA A 242 -11.71 -7.03 -14.18
CA ALA A 242 -13.13 -6.89 -13.86
C ALA A 242 -13.61 -8.12 -13.05
N THR A 243 -14.26 -7.86 -11.92
CA THR A 243 -14.77 -8.88 -11.00
C THR A 243 -16.21 -8.59 -10.64
N ARG A 244 -16.89 -9.56 -9.99
CA ARG A 244 -18.24 -9.37 -9.43
C ARG A 244 -18.26 -8.37 -8.28
N VAL A 245 -17.12 -8.20 -7.58
CA VAL A 245 -16.99 -7.21 -6.50
C VAL A 245 -16.78 -5.82 -7.10
N PRO A 246 -17.65 -4.84 -6.87
CA PRO A 246 -17.50 -3.49 -7.43
C PRO A 246 -16.21 -2.82 -6.98
N ARG A 247 -15.69 -1.89 -7.81
CA ARG A 247 -14.60 -1.01 -7.40
C ARG A 247 -15.07 -0.11 -6.25
N GLY A 248 -14.20 0.17 -5.31
CA GLY A 248 -14.49 0.97 -4.13
C GLY A 248 -14.80 0.14 -2.88
N VAL A 249 -15.16 -1.15 -3.02
CA VAL A 249 -15.40 -2.02 -1.85
C VAL A 249 -14.15 -2.17 -1.01
N LEU A 250 -13.02 -2.54 -1.62
CA LEU A 250 -11.77 -2.76 -0.88
C LEU A 250 -11.16 -1.45 -0.39
N LEU A 251 -11.34 -0.37 -1.14
CA LEU A 251 -10.96 0.98 -0.68
C LEU A 251 -11.76 1.39 0.55
N GLY A 252 -13.07 1.15 0.58
CA GLY A 252 -13.91 1.44 1.74
C GLY A 252 -13.55 0.59 2.96
N ILE A 253 -13.23 -0.69 2.78
CA ILE A 253 -12.70 -1.55 3.85
C ILE A 253 -11.35 -1.01 4.36
N ALA A 254 -10.42 -0.66 3.46
CA ALA A 254 -9.13 -0.07 3.83
C ALA A 254 -9.31 1.22 4.65
N ALA A 255 -10.29 2.06 4.26
CA ALA A 255 -10.66 3.27 4.99
C ALA A 255 -11.26 2.97 6.38
N GLY A 256 -12.03 1.89 6.50
CA GLY A 256 -12.56 1.40 7.78
C GLY A 256 -11.48 0.89 8.73
N ILE A 257 -10.36 0.40 8.19
CA ILE A 257 -9.20 -0.01 8.99
C ILE A 257 -8.35 1.21 9.39
N LYS A 258 -8.12 2.13 8.46
CA LYS A 258 -7.32 3.35 8.65
C LYS A 258 -7.89 4.44 7.75
N LEU A 259 -8.15 5.63 8.28
CA LEU A 259 -8.89 6.68 7.54
C LEU A 259 -8.13 7.24 6.33
N THR A 260 -6.81 7.20 6.35
CA THR A 260 -5.97 7.80 5.30
C THR A 260 -6.29 7.35 3.87
N PRO A 261 -6.70 6.08 3.57
CA PRO A 261 -7.15 5.65 2.24
C PRO A 261 -8.30 6.44 1.63
N LEU A 262 -9.10 7.17 2.43
CA LEU A 262 -10.16 8.04 1.89
C LEU A 262 -9.62 9.10 0.91
N ALA A 263 -8.34 9.46 1.00
CA ALA A 263 -7.67 10.35 0.04
C ALA A 263 -7.73 9.82 -1.41
N PHE A 264 -7.85 8.49 -1.63
CA PHE A 264 -8.07 7.90 -2.95
C PHE A 264 -9.45 8.22 -3.55
N GLY A 265 -10.37 8.77 -2.75
CA GLY A 265 -11.62 9.35 -3.24
C GLY A 265 -11.37 10.45 -4.28
N LEU A 266 -10.28 11.23 -4.15
CA LEU A 266 -9.88 12.20 -5.17
C LEU A 266 -9.60 11.52 -6.52
N LEU A 267 -8.93 10.37 -6.53
CA LEU A 267 -8.66 9.63 -7.76
C LEU A 267 -9.96 9.15 -8.43
N LEU A 268 -10.90 8.62 -7.65
CA LEU A 268 -12.21 8.20 -8.16
C LEU A 268 -12.98 9.40 -8.73
N LEU A 269 -12.97 10.53 -8.02
CA LEU A 269 -13.58 11.78 -8.46
C LEU A 269 -12.98 12.26 -9.79
N MET A 270 -11.66 12.31 -9.90
CA MET A 270 -10.94 12.72 -11.11
C MET A 270 -11.16 11.77 -12.29
N ARG A 271 -11.36 10.48 -12.03
CA ARG A 271 -11.77 9.47 -13.02
C ARG A 271 -13.24 9.58 -13.41
N LYS A 272 -14.04 10.39 -12.71
CA LYS A 272 -15.51 10.45 -12.81
C LYS A 272 -16.15 9.07 -12.55
N ASP A 273 -15.50 8.24 -11.71
CA ASP A 273 -15.99 6.93 -11.31
C ASP A 273 -16.96 7.10 -10.12
N TRP A 274 -18.14 7.64 -10.41
CA TRP A 274 -19.18 7.89 -9.41
C TRP A 274 -19.65 6.61 -8.73
N LYS A 275 -19.72 5.50 -9.48
CA LYS A 275 -20.07 4.19 -8.90
C LYS A 275 -19.03 3.75 -7.89
N GLY A 276 -17.74 3.83 -8.24
CA GLY A 276 -16.64 3.52 -7.32
C GLY A 276 -16.64 4.42 -6.08
N LEU A 277 -16.93 5.73 -6.25
CA LEU A 277 -17.00 6.67 -5.13
C LEU A 277 -18.15 6.33 -4.18
N ILE A 278 -19.36 6.09 -4.70
CA ILE A 278 -20.53 5.69 -3.90
C ILE A 278 -20.27 4.35 -3.22
N THR A 279 -19.71 3.36 -3.93
CA THR A 279 -19.38 2.06 -3.36
C THR A 279 -18.35 2.19 -2.24
N THR A 280 -17.35 3.07 -2.39
CA THR A 280 -16.37 3.35 -1.32
C THR A 280 -17.07 3.91 -0.08
N ALA A 281 -17.96 4.90 -0.27
CA ALA A 281 -18.70 5.50 0.83
C ALA A 281 -19.61 4.47 1.53
N LEU A 282 -20.34 3.65 0.77
CA LEU A 282 -21.20 2.60 1.33
C LEU A 282 -20.40 1.51 2.05
N SER A 283 -19.28 1.07 1.46
CA SER A 283 -18.41 0.06 2.08
C SER A 283 -17.77 0.60 3.37
N PHE A 284 -17.30 1.85 3.36
CA PHE A 284 -16.80 2.51 4.56
C PHE A 284 -17.89 2.66 5.62
N ALA A 285 -19.08 3.14 5.24
CA ALA A 285 -20.23 3.24 6.14
C ALA A 285 -20.62 1.86 6.72
N ALA A 286 -20.54 0.81 5.92
CA ALA A 286 -20.77 -0.56 6.41
C ALA A 286 -19.75 -0.96 7.47
N THR A 287 -18.46 -0.63 7.33
CA THR A 287 -17.44 -0.91 8.36
C THR A 287 -17.74 -0.15 9.67
N VAL A 288 -18.18 1.11 9.55
CA VAL A 288 -18.61 1.91 10.69
C VAL A 288 -19.85 1.30 11.35
N GLY A 289 -20.86 0.93 10.54
CA GLY A 289 -22.07 0.28 11.02
C GLY A 289 -21.81 -1.04 11.74
N ILE A 290 -20.95 -1.90 11.19
CA ILE A 290 -20.53 -3.16 11.83
C ILE A 290 -19.88 -2.87 13.18
N ALA A 291 -19.00 -1.87 13.25
CA ALA A 291 -18.37 -1.49 14.50
C ALA A 291 -19.38 -0.98 15.54
N TYR A 292 -20.35 -0.16 15.12
CA TYR A 292 -21.43 0.28 16.03
C TYR A 292 -22.34 -0.86 16.50
N LEU A 293 -22.58 -1.87 15.69
CA LEU A 293 -23.36 -3.03 16.07
C LEU A 293 -22.64 -3.94 17.10
N VAL A 294 -21.34 -4.05 16.99
CA VAL A 294 -20.56 -4.98 17.83
C VAL A 294 -19.97 -4.28 19.07
N VAL A 295 -19.47 -3.04 18.91
CA VAL A 295 -18.78 -2.26 19.95
C VAL A 295 -19.30 -0.80 19.96
N PRO A 296 -20.57 -0.58 20.35
CA PRO A 296 -21.22 0.73 20.23
C PRO A 296 -20.57 1.82 21.08
N GLN A 297 -20.14 1.48 22.30
CA GLN A 297 -19.50 2.42 23.21
C GLN A 297 -18.16 2.89 22.63
N GLU A 298 -17.29 1.97 22.21
CA GLU A 298 -16.00 2.27 21.63
C GLU A 298 -16.13 3.04 20.31
N SER A 299 -17.17 2.74 19.53
CA SER A 299 -17.47 3.48 18.31
C SER A 299 -17.84 4.93 18.62
N THR A 300 -18.65 5.16 19.64
CA THR A 300 -19.02 6.52 20.08
C THR A 300 -17.81 7.29 20.59
N ILE A 301 -16.98 6.67 21.43
CA ILE A 301 -15.73 7.27 21.92
C ILE A 301 -14.81 7.65 20.75
N TYR A 302 -14.64 6.73 19.78
CA TYR A 302 -13.77 7.02 18.64
C TYR A 302 -14.22 8.22 17.82
N TRP A 303 -15.48 8.20 17.33
CA TRP A 303 -15.94 9.21 16.38
C TRP A 303 -16.14 10.60 17.00
N PHE A 304 -16.48 10.66 18.28
CA PHE A 304 -16.79 11.94 18.92
C PHE A 304 -15.69 12.49 19.84
N GLN A 305 -14.74 11.65 20.27
CA GLN A 305 -13.67 12.04 21.19
C GLN A 305 -12.28 11.73 20.63
N ALA A 306 -11.90 10.44 20.48
CA ALA A 306 -10.53 10.03 20.16
C ALA A 306 -10.03 10.54 18.81
N LEU A 307 -10.89 10.61 17.77
CA LEU A 307 -10.52 11.13 16.45
C LEU A 307 -10.17 12.61 16.47
N ARG A 308 -10.70 13.39 17.41
CA ARG A 308 -10.45 14.83 17.54
C ARG A 308 -9.25 15.16 18.42
N ASP A 309 -8.77 14.21 19.18
CA ASP A 309 -7.65 14.37 20.09
C ASP A 309 -6.33 14.18 19.33
N THR A 310 -5.75 15.28 18.88
CA THR A 310 -4.48 15.29 18.15
C THR A 310 -3.27 14.83 18.99
N SER A 311 -3.37 14.85 20.34
CA SER A 311 -2.31 14.35 21.21
C SER A 311 -2.08 12.84 21.12
N ARG A 312 -3.05 12.12 20.51
CA ARG A 312 -3.00 10.67 20.33
C ARG A 312 -2.12 10.24 19.16
N VAL A 313 -1.88 11.11 18.17
CA VAL A 313 -1.17 10.72 16.93
C VAL A 313 0.36 10.81 17.05
N GLY A 314 0.89 11.29 18.16
CA GLY A 314 2.32 11.43 18.41
C GLY A 314 2.85 12.86 18.17
N TRP A 315 4.16 13.03 18.26
CA TRP A 315 4.80 14.35 18.14
C TRP A 315 5.11 14.70 16.70
N PHE A 316 4.72 15.89 16.25
CA PHE A 316 5.00 16.36 14.90
C PHE A 316 6.51 16.52 14.64
N SER A 317 7.27 16.86 15.69
CA SER A 317 8.73 17.03 15.65
C SER A 317 9.52 15.71 15.67
N TYR A 318 8.84 14.56 15.81
CA TYR A 318 9.55 13.28 15.81
C TYR A 318 10.33 13.11 14.50
N PHE A 319 11.60 12.76 14.59
CA PHE A 319 12.54 12.74 13.46
C PHE A 319 12.07 11.92 12.24
N ASP A 320 11.21 10.96 12.46
CA ASP A 320 10.67 10.06 11.42
C ASP A 320 9.36 10.58 10.78
N ASN A 321 8.86 11.76 11.19
CA ASN A 321 7.67 12.34 10.56
C ASN A 321 8.02 13.03 9.24
N VAL A 322 7.70 12.36 8.12
CA VAL A 322 7.99 12.81 6.75
C VAL A 322 6.80 13.50 6.06
N SER A 323 5.78 13.90 6.82
CA SER A 323 4.65 14.70 6.32
C SER A 323 5.05 16.17 6.08
N ILE A 324 4.14 16.96 5.48
CA ILE A 324 4.32 18.41 5.39
C ILE A 324 4.53 19.01 6.78
N MET A 325 3.68 18.65 7.74
CA MET A 325 3.78 19.19 9.10
C MET A 325 5.11 18.81 9.76
N GLY A 326 5.52 17.54 9.60
CA GLY A 326 6.84 17.08 10.03
C GLY A 326 7.98 17.91 9.40
N THR A 327 7.91 18.16 8.10
CA THR A 327 8.91 18.95 7.36
C THR A 327 8.98 20.39 7.86
N LEU A 328 7.82 21.05 8.07
CA LEU A 328 7.77 22.42 8.61
C LEU A 328 8.36 22.49 10.02
N THR A 329 8.06 21.50 10.86
CA THR A 329 8.58 21.38 12.22
C THR A 329 10.08 21.11 12.23
N HIS A 330 10.55 20.17 11.40
CA HIS A 330 11.99 19.87 11.28
C HIS A 330 12.80 21.07 10.75
N ALA A 331 12.19 21.93 9.94
CA ALA A 331 12.79 23.20 9.53
C ALA A 331 12.76 24.28 10.62
N GLY A 332 12.20 24.02 11.79
CA GLY A 332 12.14 24.96 12.92
C GLY A 332 11.16 26.12 12.74
N LEU A 333 10.21 26.01 11.78
CA LEU A 333 9.30 27.12 11.46
C LEU A 333 8.39 27.52 12.62
N GLN A 334 8.08 26.62 13.55
CA GLN A 334 7.32 26.91 14.77
C GLN A 334 8.04 27.89 15.72
N HIS A 335 9.37 28.05 15.59
CA HIS A 335 10.13 29.03 16.37
C HIS A 335 10.07 30.44 15.76
N HIS A 336 9.69 30.56 14.49
CA HIS A 336 9.64 31.79 13.72
C HIS A 336 8.24 32.30 13.41
N LEU A 337 7.25 31.41 13.46
CA LEU A 337 5.87 31.70 13.12
C LEU A 337 4.96 31.52 14.34
N THR A 338 3.88 32.30 14.41
CA THR A 338 2.80 32.04 15.37
C THR A 338 2.09 30.71 15.01
N ALA A 339 1.44 30.08 15.99
CA ALA A 339 0.66 28.86 15.76
C ALA A 339 -0.38 29.02 14.63
N THR A 340 -1.03 30.18 14.56
CA THR A 340 -1.99 30.51 13.50
C THR A 340 -1.29 30.62 12.14
N ALA A 341 -0.15 31.28 12.05
CA ALA A 341 0.59 31.41 10.80
C ALA A 341 1.10 30.05 10.32
N LEU A 342 1.63 29.21 11.22
CA LEU A 342 2.09 27.87 10.90
C LEU A 342 0.94 26.99 10.38
N SER A 343 -0.23 27.01 11.05
CA SER A 343 -1.43 26.31 10.58
C SER A 343 -1.91 26.81 9.23
N THR A 344 -1.85 28.13 8.98
CA THR A 344 -2.22 28.71 7.68
C THR A 344 -1.29 28.21 6.57
N VAL A 345 0.03 28.19 6.82
CA VAL A 345 1.02 27.65 5.88
C VAL A 345 0.75 26.16 5.61
N GLN A 346 0.49 25.37 6.64
CA GLN A 346 0.16 23.96 6.49
C GLN A 346 -1.10 23.75 5.63
N VAL A 347 -2.16 24.50 5.90
CA VAL A 347 -3.43 24.40 5.11
C VAL A 347 -3.18 24.83 3.66
N ALA A 348 -2.45 25.92 3.43
CA ALA A 348 -2.12 26.40 2.08
C ALA A 348 -1.33 25.35 1.29
N LEU A 349 -0.30 24.74 1.90
CA LEU A 349 0.50 23.68 1.28
C LEU A 349 -0.34 22.42 1.04
N THR A 350 -1.22 22.05 1.96
CA THR A 350 -2.16 20.93 1.79
C THR A 350 -3.05 21.15 0.57
N LEU A 351 -3.67 22.33 0.45
CA LEU A 351 -4.51 22.68 -0.70
C LEU A 351 -3.70 22.70 -2.00
N LEU A 352 -2.49 23.25 -1.98
CA LEU A 352 -1.60 23.25 -3.14
C LEU A 352 -1.27 21.83 -3.60
N ILE A 353 -0.92 20.93 -2.70
CA ILE A 353 -0.61 19.53 -3.02
C ILE A 353 -1.83 18.80 -3.58
N VAL A 354 -3.01 18.99 -3.00
CA VAL A 354 -4.26 18.40 -3.51
C VAL A 354 -4.55 18.93 -4.93
N LEU A 355 -4.41 20.24 -5.15
CA LEU A 355 -4.63 20.88 -6.45
C LEU A 355 -3.64 20.36 -7.50
N VAL A 356 -2.35 20.36 -7.18
CA VAL A 356 -1.29 19.85 -8.09
C VAL A 356 -1.54 18.39 -8.43
N THR A 357 -1.88 17.57 -7.43
CA THR A 357 -2.25 16.17 -7.64
C THR A 357 -3.45 16.04 -8.58
N ALA A 358 -4.52 16.80 -8.35
CA ALA A 358 -5.71 16.77 -9.20
C ALA A 358 -5.39 17.15 -10.65
N VAL A 359 -4.61 18.20 -10.86
CA VAL A 359 -4.19 18.66 -12.20
C VAL A 359 -3.35 17.57 -12.89
N LEU A 360 -2.39 16.96 -12.21
CA LEU A 360 -1.53 15.92 -12.77
C LEU A 360 -2.27 14.59 -13.01
N LEU A 361 -3.31 14.28 -12.25
CA LEU A 361 -4.14 13.11 -12.47
C LEU A 361 -4.89 13.16 -13.81
N ILE A 362 -5.28 14.33 -14.31
CA ILE A 362 -6.01 14.45 -15.59
C ILE A 362 -5.27 13.78 -16.76
N PRO A 363 -4.02 14.12 -17.07
CA PRO A 363 -3.31 13.49 -18.18
C PRO A 363 -2.92 12.04 -17.88
N LEU A 364 -2.64 11.68 -16.62
CA LEU A 364 -2.36 10.30 -16.25
C LEU A 364 -3.58 9.39 -16.45
N ILE A 365 -4.78 9.89 -16.17
CA ILE A 365 -6.04 9.19 -16.44
C ILE A 365 -6.23 9.02 -17.95
N ARG A 366 -6.03 10.09 -18.73
CA ARG A 366 -6.12 10.02 -20.20
C ARG A 366 -5.12 9.05 -20.81
N ALA A 367 -3.91 8.96 -20.24
CA ALA A 367 -2.87 8.03 -20.66
C ALA A 367 -3.10 6.59 -20.15
N ARG A 368 -4.12 6.36 -19.32
CA ARG A 368 -4.36 5.09 -18.63
C ARG A 368 -3.14 4.62 -17.81
N ALA A 369 -2.35 5.54 -17.26
CA ALA A 369 -1.17 5.28 -16.45
C ALA A 369 -1.58 4.97 -15.01
N VAL A 370 -2.05 3.76 -14.76
CA VAL A 370 -2.72 3.37 -13.51
C VAL A 370 -1.75 3.42 -12.33
N VAL A 371 -0.52 2.93 -12.51
CA VAL A 371 0.48 2.88 -11.42
C VAL A 371 0.90 4.30 -11.03
N SER A 372 1.09 5.20 -12.00
CA SER A 372 1.37 6.62 -11.75
C SER A 372 0.23 7.32 -11.02
N GLN A 373 -1.03 7.02 -11.37
CA GLN A 373 -2.19 7.57 -10.67
C GLN A 373 -2.21 7.15 -9.20
N LEU A 374 -1.97 5.87 -8.93
CA LEU A 374 -1.94 5.32 -7.57
C LEU A 374 -0.77 5.89 -6.77
N ALA A 375 0.43 5.91 -7.35
CA ALA A 375 1.62 6.44 -6.71
C ALA A 375 1.45 7.92 -6.34
N LEU A 376 1.00 8.76 -7.29
CA LEU A 376 0.80 10.20 -7.05
C LEU A 376 -0.27 10.46 -5.97
N THR A 377 -1.38 9.70 -5.99
CA THR A 377 -2.44 9.84 -4.99
C THR A 377 -1.96 9.38 -3.60
N ALA A 378 -1.17 8.32 -3.53
CA ALA A 378 -0.58 7.85 -2.28
C ALA A 378 0.39 8.88 -1.69
N PHE A 379 1.18 9.56 -2.53
CA PHE A 379 2.05 10.66 -2.07
C PHE A 379 1.26 11.82 -1.49
N MET A 380 0.23 12.27 -2.22
CA MET A 380 -0.66 13.28 -1.69
C MET A 380 -1.19 12.87 -0.31
N MET A 381 -1.71 11.65 -0.19
CA MET A 381 -2.23 11.11 1.05
C MET A 381 -1.22 11.20 2.20
N LEU A 382 0.02 10.79 1.94
CA LEU A 382 1.10 10.78 2.94
C LEU A 382 1.54 12.19 3.33
N GLN A 383 1.60 13.12 2.37
CA GLN A 383 2.02 14.49 2.61
C GLN A 383 0.98 15.31 3.40
N ILE A 384 -0.32 15.14 3.07
CA ILE A 384 -1.39 15.89 3.74
C ILE A 384 -1.79 15.29 5.11
N SER A 385 -1.34 14.08 5.42
CA SER A 385 -1.55 13.49 6.75
C SER A 385 -0.82 14.32 7.81
N PRO A 386 -1.41 14.57 8.97
CA PRO A 386 -0.73 15.30 10.05
C PRO A 386 0.55 14.60 10.49
N ILE A 387 0.56 13.28 10.46
CA ILE A 387 1.73 12.44 10.71
C ILE A 387 1.86 11.39 9.61
N SER A 388 3.06 11.27 9.07
CA SER A 388 3.44 10.26 8.11
C SER A 388 4.83 9.73 8.46
N TRP A 389 4.85 8.61 9.17
CA TRP A 389 6.11 7.95 9.50
C TRP A 389 6.74 7.36 8.25
N SER A 390 8.06 7.19 8.24
CA SER A 390 8.76 6.58 7.10
C SER A 390 8.19 5.21 6.70
N HIS A 391 7.77 4.41 7.67
CA HIS A 391 7.12 3.11 7.42
C HIS A 391 5.71 3.20 6.79
N HIS A 392 5.07 4.38 6.76
CA HIS A 392 3.84 4.60 5.98
C HIS A 392 4.13 4.65 4.47
N ASN A 393 5.38 4.88 4.06
CA ASN A 393 5.79 5.02 2.67
C ASN A 393 5.99 3.67 1.95
N THR A 394 5.24 2.63 2.29
CA THR A 394 5.22 1.33 1.59
C THR A 394 4.86 1.44 0.11
N TRP A 395 4.42 2.61 -0.34
CA TRP A 395 4.08 2.96 -1.71
C TRP A 395 5.27 3.18 -2.64
N TYR A 396 6.48 3.29 -2.13
CA TYR A 396 7.69 3.55 -2.92
C TYR A 396 7.91 2.60 -4.11
N PRO A 397 7.68 1.28 -3.99
CA PRO A 397 7.80 0.38 -5.12
C PRO A 397 6.88 0.74 -6.30
N LEU A 398 5.68 1.29 -6.00
CA LEU A 398 4.77 1.76 -7.05
C LEU A 398 5.32 2.97 -7.79
N MET A 399 6.00 3.86 -7.06
CA MET A 399 6.61 5.03 -7.68
C MET A 399 7.73 4.67 -8.61
N LEU A 400 8.62 3.79 -8.17
CA LEU A 400 9.69 3.30 -9.00
C LEU A 400 9.10 2.62 -10.25
N ALA A 401 8.06 1.80 -10.08
CA ALA A 401 7.36 1.18 -11.20
C ALA A 401 6.70 2.21 -12.13
N ALA A 402 6.08 3.27 -11.58
CA ALA A 402 5.50 4.35 -12.37
C ALA A 402 6.56 5.05 -13.22
N VAL A 403 7.66 5.43 -12.60
CA VAL A 403 8.77 6.10 -13.29
C VAL A 403 9.34 5.20 -14.39
N VAL A 404 9.65 3.96 -14.05
CA VAL A 404 10.35 3.05 -14.96
C VAL A 404 9.45 2.52 -16.07
N VAL A 405 8.19 2.15 -15.77
CA VAL A 405 7.29 1.49 -16.73
C VAL A 405 6.48 2.50 -17.57
N GLU A 406 6.06 3.61 -16.97
CA GLU A 406 5.13 4.55 -17.61
C GLU A 406 5.82 5.81 -18.08
N ILE A 407 6.83 6.30 -17.37
CA ILE A 407 7.44 7.61 -17.64
C ILE A 407 8.72 7.50 -18.46
N PHE A 408 9.68 6.66 -18.09
CA PHE A 408 10.92 6.50 -18.82
C PHE A 408 10.75 6.11 -20.30
N PRO A 409 9.84 5.21 -20.71
CA PRO A 409 9.63 4.91 -22.12
C PRO A 409 9.24 6.12 -22.96
N LEU A 410 8.60 7.11 -22.34
CA LEU A 410 8.22 8.37 -22.98
C LEU A 410 9.40 9.33 -23.06
N PHE A 411 10.20 9.42 -22.00
CA PHE A 411 11.41 10.21 -21.98
C PHE A 411 12.47 9.72 -22.98
N TYR A 412 12.68 8.40 -23.02
CA TYR A 412 13.72 7.79 -23.87
C TYR A 412 13.48 8.02 -25.37
N ARG A 413 12.23 8.19 -25.77
CA ARG A 413 11.87 8.48 -27.18
C ARG A 413 12.09 9.93 -27.58
N TRP A 414 12.07 10.88 -26.63
CA TRP A 414 11.88 12.30 -26.95
C TRP A 414 12.83 13.22 -26.20
N ALA A 415 13.56 12.73 -25.19
CA ALA A 415 14.49 13.55 -24.43
C ALA A 415 15.87 13.58 -25.10
N SER A 416 16.57 14.71 -24.96
CA SER A 416 17.99 14.74 -25.24
C SER A 416 18.73 13.74 -24.32
N SER A 417 19.89 13.26 -24.74
CA SER A 417 20.72 12.35 -23.93
C SER A 417 21.01 12.92 -22.52
N PHE A 418 21.13 14.23 -22.40
CA PHE A 418 21.32 14.92 -21.13
C PHE A 418 20.11 14.74 -20.19
N ILE A 419 18.87 14.94 -20.65
CA ILE A 419 17.64 14.77 -19.85
C ILE A 419 17.46 13.29 -19.47
N ALA A 420 17.74 12.37 -20.40
CA ALA A 420 17.68 10.94 -20.11
C ALA A 420 18.69 10.54 -19.01
N THR A 421 19.92 11.04 -19.08
CA THR A 421 20.97 10.81 -18.08
C THR A 421 20.57 11.39 -16.72
N LEU A 422 20.07 12.62 -16.68
CA LEU A 422 19.56 13.26 -15.46
C LEU A 422 18.42 12.43 -14.85
N GLY A 423 17.50 11.92 -15.66
CA GLY A 423 16.42 11.03 -15.24
C GLY A 423 16.93 9.74 -14.61
N VAL A 424 17.95 9.10 -15.21
CA VAL A 424 18.58 7.90 -14.65
C VAL A 424 19.27 8.19 -13.32
N ILE A 425 20.05 9.26 -13.23
CA ILE A 425 20.72 9.67 -11.98
C ILE A 425 19.69 9.90 -10.88
N THR A 426 18.63 10.64 -11.19
CA THR A 426 17.58 10.97 -10.23
C THR A 426 16.82 9.73 -9.75
N ALA A 427 16.49 8.81 -10.67
CA ALA A 427 15.88 7.52 -10.31
C ALA A 427 16.81 6.66 -9.46
N SER A 428 18.12 6.69 -9.73
CA SER A 428 19.13 5.95 -8.94
C SER A 428 19.26 6.51 -7.52
N VAL A 429 19.27 7.84 -7.37
CA VAL A 429 19.28 8.51 -6.06
C VAL A 429 18.00 8.19 -5.28
N ALA A 430 16.85 8.23 -5.94
CA ALA A 430 15.58 7.88 -5.36
C ALA A 430 15.54 6.41 -4.91
N LEU A 431 16.04 5.50 -5.75
CA LEU A 431 16.15 4.08 -5.42
C LEU A 431 17.07 3.87 -4.20
N ALA A 432 18.23 4.54 -4.16
CA ALA A 432 19.11 4.47 -3.00
C ALA A 432 18.41 4.99 -1.73
N GLY A 433 17.68 6.12 -1.83
CA GLY A 433 16.90 6.68 -0.73
C GLY A 433 15.82 5.73 -0.19
N MET A 434 15.28 4.84 -1.03
CA MET A 434 14.32 3.82 -0.58
C MET A 434 14.91 2.79 0.39
N TYR A 435 16.22 2.58 0.39
CA TYR A 435 16.91 1.60 1.25
C TYR A 435 17.53 2.20 2.50
N ILE A 436 17.62 3.55 2.58
CA ILE A 436 18.19 4.26 3.72
C ILE A 436 17.07 4.69 4.66
N SER A 437 17.20 4.39 5.95
CA SER A 437 16.27 4.88 6.97
C SER A 437 16.55 6.36 7.29
N PRO A 438 15.51 7.20 7.58
CA PRO A 438 15.69 8.55 8.09
C PRO A 438 16.62 8.60 9.31
N TYR A 439 16.53 7.59 10.18
CA TYR A 439 17.40 7.43 11.34
C TYR A 439 18.90 7.55 10.97
N TRP A 440 19.36 6.78 9.98
CA TRP A 440 20.76 6.80 9.56
C TRP A 440 21.16 8.10 8.88
N ILE A 441 20.22 8.73 8.18
CA ILE A 441 20.46 10.02 7.54
C ILE A 441 20.61 11.11 8.62
N VAL A 442 19.70 11.14 9.61
CA VAL A 442 19.80 12.08 10.73
C VAL A 442 21.14 11.94 11.45
N LEU A 443 21.55 10.72 11.77
CA LEU A 443 22.84 10.46 12.43
C LEU A 443 24.05 10.86 11.59
N ALA A 444 23.99 10.68 10.26
CA ALA A 444 25.08 11.09 9.36
C ALA A 444 25.31 12.61 9.38
N PHE A 445 24.27 13.40 9.56
CA PHE A 445 24.33 14.87 9.63
C PHE A 445 24.30 15.43 11.06
N ALA A 446 24.09 14.57 12.06
CA ALA A 446 24.10 14.91 13.47
C ALA A 446 24.85 13.81 14.28
N PRO A 447 26.17 13.62 14.07
CA PRO A 447 26.92 12.47 14.57
C PRO A 447 27.07 12.45 16.10
N HIS A 448 26.71 13.53 16.79
CA HIS A 448 26.74 13.61 18.26
C HIS A 448 25.50 12.98 18.93
N PHE A 449 24.51 12.57 18.15
CA PHE A 449 23.31 11.92 18.62
C PHE A 449 23.37 10.41 18.35
N SER A 450 22.72 9.63 19.20
CA SER A 450 22.63 8.16 19.11
C SER A 450 21.16 7.72 19.20
N SER A 451 20.90 6.42 19.18
CA SER A 451 19.56 5.86 19.38
C SER A 451 18.89 6.38 20.65
N ASP A 452 19.67 6.59 21.71
CA ASP A 452 19.15 6.93 23.03
C ASP A 452 18.75 8.41 23.15
N ASN A 453 19.31 9.28 22.30
CA ASN A 453 19.09 10.72 22.35
C ASN A 453 18.67 11.36 21.01
N ILE A 454 18.30 10.56 20.01
CA ILE A 454 17.90 11.07 18.68
C ILE A 454 16.68 12.01 18.74
N LEU A 455 15.85 11.86 19.76
CA LEU A 455 14.72 12.76 20.02
C LEU A 455 15.14 14.16 20.49
N MET A 456 16.40 14.31 20.88
CA MET A 456 16.98 15.58 21.34
C MET A 456 17.62 16.39 20.20
N VAL A 457 17.62 15.86 18.97
CA VAL A 457 18.13 16.58 17.81
C VAL A 457 17.32 17.87 17.63
N PRO A 458 17.97 19.05 17.67
CA PRO A 458 17.23 20.31 17.65
C PRO A 458 16.47 20.52 16.34
N GLU A 459 15.25 21.03 16.47
CA GLU A 459 14.45 21.49 15.34
C GLU A 459 15.18 22.63 14.60
N GLY A 460 15.10 22.66 13.27
CA GLY A 460 15.90 23.56 12.43
C GLY A 460 17.32 23.06 12.15
N SER A 461 17.72 21.89 12.71
CA SER A 461 19.03 21.33 12.44
C SER A 461 19.11 20.67 11.06
N LEU A 462 20.32 20.69 10.47
CA LEU A 462 20.59 20.02 9.20
C LEU A 462 20.28 18.51 9.27
N GLY A 463 20.48 17.88 10.43
CA GLY A 463 20.20 16.45 10.64
C GLY A 463 18.73 16.10 10.41
N LEU A 464 17.80 16.85 11.05
CA LEU A 464 16.36 16.62 10.88
C LEU A 464 15.88 16.93 9.45
N MET A 465 16.34 18.05 8.88
CA MET A 465 16.00 18.39 7.48
C MET A 465 16.51 17.35 6.50
N ALA A 466 17.73 16.85 6.70
CA ALA A 466 18.30 15.79 5.86
C ALA A 466 17.51 14.47 5.98
N GLY A 467 17.04 14.11 7.17
CA GLY A 467 16.28 12.89 7.42
C GLY A 467 14.97 12.80 6.62
N THR A 468 14.26 13.93 6.47
CA THR A 468 13.03 14.03 5.68
C THR A 468 13.29 14.20 4.17
N SER A 469 14.49 14.68 3.80
CA SER A 469 14.81 15.08 2.42
C SER A 469 14.58 13.99 1.34
N PRO A 470 14.91 12.70 1.55
CA PRO A 470 14.67 11.68 0.54
C PRO A 470 13.19 11.53 0.17
N TYR A 471 12.31 11.64 1.16
CA TYR A 471 10.86 11.50 0.99
C TYR A 471 10.28 12.73 0.28
N GLN A 472 10.73 13.92 0.65
CA GLN A 472 10.33 15.16 -0.01
C GLN A 472 10.90 15.23 -1.44
N PHE A 473 12.16 14.82 -1.61
CA PHE A 473 12.77 14.71 -2.93
C PHE A 473 11.98 13.78 -3.85
N MET A 474 11.56 12.60 -3.37
CA MET A 474 10.74 11.68 -4.15
C MET A 474 9.40 12.28 -4.56
N TYR A 475 8.76 13.02 -3.66
CA TYR A 475 7.53 13.73 -3.99
C TYR A 475 7.77 14.79 -5.08
N VAL A 476 8.72 15.68 -4.86
CA VAL A 476 9.06 16.75 -5.84
C VAL A 476 9.50 16.14 -7.17
N PHE A 477 10.35 15.11 -7.14
CA PHE A 477 10.78 14.39 -8.33
C PHE A 477 9.60 13.81 -9.10
N THR A 478 8.65 13.18 -8.43
CA THR A 478 7.44 12.63 -9.03
C THR A 478 6.62 13.71 -9.71
N VAL A 479 6.38 14.83 -9.01
CA VAL A 479 5.63 15.98 -9.53
C VAL A 479 6.34 16.60 -10.76
N VAL A 480 7.65 16.86 -10.65
CA VAL A 480 8.44 17.44 -11.74
C VAL A 480 8.47 16.50 -12.95
N THR A 481 8.66 15.20 -12.72
CA THR A 481 8.69 14.21 -13.80
C THR A 481 7.35 14.16 -14.54
N PHE A 482 6.23 14.18 -13.83
CA PHE A 482 4.91 14.24 -14.44
C PHE A 482 4.65 15.56 -15.17
N PHE A 483 5.11 16.67 -14.61
CA PHE A 483 4.98 17.98 -15.28
C PHE A 483 5.78 18.02 -16.58
N VAL A 484 7.03 17.58 -16.58
CA VAL A 484 7.87 17.51 -17.80
C VAL A 484 7.23 16.60 -18.84
N TYR A 485 6.69 15.45 -18.41
CA TYR A 485 5.91 14.57 -19.29
C TYR A 485 4.75 15.30 -19.97
N LEU A 486 4.00 16.11 -19.22
CA LEU A 486 2.87 16.88 -19.74
C LEU A 486 3.28 17.90 -20.80
N VAL A 487 4.32 18.67 -20.50
CA VAL A 487 4.83 19.69 -21.42
C VAL A 487 5.33 19.05 -22.72
N HIS A 488 6.09 17.97 -22.61
CA HIS A 488 6.63 17.25 -23.78
C HIS A 488 5.51 16.64 -24.64
N ARG A 489 4.51 16.04 -24.02
CA ARG A 489 3.35 15.49 -24.72
C ARG A 489 2.57 16.55 -25.49
N GLN A 490 2.42 17.75 -24.92
CA GLN A 490 1.78 18.86 -25.63
C GLN A 490 2.60 19.32 -26.85
N GLN A 491 3.93 19.36 -26.72
CA GLN A 491 4.81 19.71 -27.82
C GLN A 491 4.73 18.69 -28.96
N ILE A 492 4.72 17.39 -28.64
CA ILE A 492 4.59 16.31 -29.63
C ILE A 492 3.24 16.40 -30.35
N ASN A 493 2.13 16.60 -29.61
CA ASN A 493 0.82 16.72 -30.21
C ASN A 493 0.72 17.96 -31.14
N ARG A 494 1.35 19.07 -30.76
CA ARG A 494 1.43 20.27 -31.62
C ARG A 494 2.27 20.04 -32.85
N ALA A 495 3.38 19.33 -32.75
CA ALA A 495 4.23 18.98 -33.89
C ALA A 495 3.49 18.06 -34.89
N ALA A 496 2.80 17.03 -34.36
CA ALA A 496 2.00 16.11 -35.18
C ALA A 496 0.82 16.82 -35.87
N ALA A 497 0.15 17.77 -35.19
CA ALA A 497 -0.91 18.57 -35.76
C ALA A 497 -0.38 19.45 -36.93
N ARG A 498 0.78 20.12 -36.74
CA ARG A 498 1.42 20.93 -37.79
C ARG A 498 1.87 20.11 -39.00
N GLU A 499 2.35 18.87 -38.75
CA GLU A 499 2.71 17.94 -39.84
C GLU A 499 1.47 17.52 -40.63
N GLY A 500 0.37 17.20 -39.95
CA GLY A 500 -0.92 16.89 -40.57
C GLY A 500 -1.48 18.06 -41.37
N GLU A 501 -1.37 19.30 -40.85
CA GLU A 501 -1.76 20.53 -41.60
C GLU A 501 -0.88 20.76 -42.83
N ARG A 502 0.45 20.50 -42.75
CA ARG A 502 1.36 20.60 -43.89
C ARG A 502 1.06 19.58 -44.99
N VAL A 503 0.80 18.33 -44.59
CA VAL A 503 0.46 17.27 -45.55
C VAL A 503 -0.87 17.56 -46.22
N THR A 504 -1.86 18.08 -45.50
CA THR A 504 -3.16 18.48 -46.06
C THR A 504 -3.02 19.68 -47.00
N ALA A 505 -2.20 20.66 -46.65
CA ALA A 505 -1.94 21.82 -47.49
C ALA A 505 -1.18 21.46 -48.79
N LEU A 506 -0.24 20.52 -48.71
CA LEU A 506 0.48 19.98 -49.88
C LEU A 506 -0.45 19.15 -50.78
N GLY A 507 -1.38 18.36 -50.21
CA GLY A 507 -2.38 17.59 -50.97
C GLY A 507 -3.48 18.44 -51.59
N ALA A 508 -3.68 19.68 -51.12
CA ALA A 508 -4.62 20.65 -51.72
C ALA A 508 -3.97 21.54 -52.81
N ALA A 509 -2.65 21.48 -52.95
CA ALA A 509 -1.89 22.24 -53.93
C ALA A 509 -1.54 21.44 -55.22
N TYR A 510 -1.95 20.18 -55.28
CA TYR A 510 -1.94 19.30 -56.45
C TYR A 510 -3.38 18.94 -56.86
#